data_0dab6ca94c303b2240875c37093664a0
#
_entry.id   0dab6ca94c303b2240875c37093664a0
#
_cell.length_a   1.000
_cell.length_b   1.000
_cell.length_c   1.000
_cell.angle_alpha   90.00
_cell.angle_beta   90.00
_cell.angle_gamma   90.00
#
_symmetry.space_group_name_H-M   'P 1'
#
loop_
_entity.id
_entity.type
_entity.pdbx_description
1 polymer ?
#
loop_
_entity_poly.entity_id
_entity_poly.type
_entity_poly.pdbx_seq_one_letter_code
_entity_poly.pdbx_strand_id
1 'polypeptide(L)'
;MCIRDRNSDLITFMQTISNFTTYNNWEPDAILNGVMNNHISIVGGYQDGNPSTGHTWIIDGYAMCIKTNREILKQYDLYFHANMGWNGNNDGYYKFNPDTTIDFETSNGTFNSNFLVLANITKK
;
A
#
# COMPACT_ATOMS: atom_id res chain seq x y z
N MET A 1 -12.18 -5.58 6.11
CA MET A 1 -13.22 -5.95 5.12
C MET A 1 -12.53 -6.32 3.82
N CYS A 2 -12.81 -7.51 3.32
CA CYS A 2 -12.26 -7.93 2.03
C CYS A 2 -13.20 -7.48 0.91
N ILE A 3 -12.70 -6.70 -0.01
CA ILE A 3 -13.41 -6.36 -1.25
C ILE A 3 -12.93 -7.37 -2.28
N ARG A 4 -13.78 -8.35 -2.59
CA ARG A 4 -13.33 -9.54 -3.31
C ARG A 4 -13.23 -9.38 -4.82
N ASP A 5 -14.17 -8.72 -5.47
CA ASP A 5 -14.35 -8.96 -6.90
C ASP A 5 -14.63 -7.73 -7.73
N ARG A 6 -14.56 -6.53 -7.15
CA ARG A 6 -15.05 -5.36 -7.86
C ARG A 6 -14.21 -4.12 -7.61
N ASN A 7 -12.93 -4.21 -7.99
CA ASN A 7 -12.07 -3.03 -7.99
C ASN A 7 -12.68 -1.88 -8.80
N SER A 8 -13.40 -2.20 -9.88
CA SER A 8 -14.11 -1.19 -10.66
C SER A 8 -15.22 -0.50 -9.87
N ASP A 9 -15.95 -1.25 -9.02
CA ASP A 9 -17.00 -0.67 -8.17
C ASP A 9 -16.40 0.22 -7.06
N LEU A 10 -15.27 -0.21 -6.48
CA LEU A 10 -14.52 0.59 -5.51
C LEU A 10 -14.06 1.90 -6.14
N ILE A 11 -13.46 1.84 -7.32
CA ILE A 11 -12.99 3.02 -8.05
C ILE A 11 -14.16 3.95 -8.35
N THR A 12 -15.26 3.42 -8.86
CA THR A 12 -16.47 4.20 -9.18
C THR A 12 -17.01 4.90 -7.94
N PHE A 13 -17.13 4.18 -6.82
CA PHE A 13 -17.56 4.76 -5.56
C PHE A 13 -16.63 5.86 -5.08
N MET A 14 -15.31 5.59 -5.07
CA MET A 14 -14.32 6.55 -4.63
C MET A 14 -14.31 7.81 -5.48
N GLN A 15 -14.57 7.70 -6.78
CA GLN A 15 -14.67 8.86 -7.68
C GLN A 15 -15.80 9.81 -7.32
N THR A 16 -16.83 9.34 -6.62
CA THR A 16 -17.94 10.19 -6.18
C THR A 16 -17.58 11.06 -4.99
N ILE A 17 -16.60 10.66 -4.16
CA ILE A 17 -16.31 11.32 -2.87
C ILE A 17 -14.88 11.87 -2.77
N SER A 18 -14.01 11.49 -3.69
CA SER A 18 -12.59 11.86 -3.60
C SER A 18 -11.93 12.01 -4.95
N ASN A 19 -10.77 12.67 -4.95
CA ASN A 19 -9.85 12.72 -6.07
C ASN A 19 -8.67 11.80 -5.79
N PHE A 20 -8.20 11.06 -6.80
CA PHE A 20 -7.06 10.16 -6.68
C PHE A 20 -6.51 9.82 -8.06
N THR A 21 -5.33 9.21 -8.09
CA THR A 21 -4.73 8.65 -9.31
C THR A 21 -4.70 7.13 -9.19
N THR A 22 -5.10 6.43 -10.23
CA THR A 22 -5.14 4.96 -10.29
C THR A 22 -3.93 4.41 -11.01
N TYR A 23 -3.30 3.41 -10.40
CA TYR A 23 -2.19 2.66 -10.99
C TYR A 23 -2.51 1.17 -10.95
N ASN A 24 -2.27 0.47 -12.06
CA ASN A 24 -2.48 -0.99 -12.16
C ASN A 24 -1.21 -1.78 -11.84
N ASN A 25 -0.28 -1.18 -11.13
CA ASN A 25 0.99 -1.78 -10.71
C ASN A 25 1.33 -1.29 -9.31
N TRP A 26 2.32 -1.93 -8.70
CA TRP A 26 2.92 -1.41 -7.48
C TRP A 26 3.67 -0.10 -7.80
N GLU A 27 3.25 0.98 -7.16
CA GLU A 27 3.77 2.33 -7.39
C GLU A 27 4.18 2.97 -6.06
N PRO A 28 5.34 2.58 -5.51
CA PRO A 28 5.76 3.05 -4.19
C PRO A 28 6.04 4.56 -4.16
N ASP A 29 6.55 5.13 -5.24
CA ASP A 29 6.86 6.57 -5.26
C ASP A 29 5.59 7.42 -5.18
N ALA A 30 4.53 7.01 -5.87
CA ALA A 30 3.24 7.70 -5.80
C ALA A 30 2.62 7.60 -4.41
N ILE A 31 2.69 6.41 -3.80
CA ILE A 31 2.19 6.19 -2.44
C ILE A 31 2.99 7.02 -1.44
N LEU A 32 4.31 6.99 -1.51
CA LEU A 32 5.20 7.73 -0.61
C LEU A 32 4.95 9.24 -0.71
N ASN A 33 4.88 9.77 -1.92
CA ASN A 33 4.59 11.18 -2.14
C ASN A 33 3.24 11.58 -1.53
N GLY A 34 2.23 10.73 -1.66
CA GLY A 34 0.93 10.96 -1.06
C GLY A 34 1.00 11.03 0.46
N VAL A 35 1.56 10.00 1.13
CA VAL A 35 1.60 9.95 2.59
C VAL A 35 2.51 11.02 3.20
N MET A 36 3.55 11.43 2.51
CA MET A 36 4.38 12.58 2.92
C MET A 36 3.61 13.90 2.91
N ASN A 37 2.54 14.00 2.13
CA ASN A 37 1.65 15.16 2.06
C ASN A 37 0.34 14.94 2.84
N ASN A 38 0.30 13.96 3.74
CA ASN A 38 -0.87 13.59 4.55
C ASN A 38 -2.06 13.08 3.73
N HIS A 39 -1.80 12.48 2.57
CA HIS A 39 -2.82 11.85 1.74
C HIS A 39 -2.67 10.34 1.80
N ILE A 40 -3.77 9.64 2.06
CA ILE A 40 -3.78 8.17 2.10
C ILE A 40 -3.78 7.57 0.70
N SER A 41 -3.44 6.30 0.63
CA SER A 41 -3.63 5.46 -0.55
C SER A 41 -4.41 4.21 -0.20
N ILE A 42 -5.15 3.69 -1.17
CA ILE A 42 -5.79 2.38 -1.09
C ILE A 42 -5.04 1.43 -2.01
N VAL A 43 -4.67 0.28 -1.48
CA VAL A 43 -3.91 -0.74 -2.20
C VAL A 43 -4.65 -2.05 -2.17
N GLY A 44 -4.76 -2.71 -3.31
CA GLY A 44 -5.27 -4.06 -3.44
C GLY A 44 -4.20 -4.97 -4.03
N GLY A 45 -4.23 -6.24 -3.68
CA GLY A 45 -3.30 -7.24 -4.21
C GLY A 45 -3.80 -8.65 -4.00
N TYR A 46 -3.13 -9.58 -4.70
CA TYR A 46 -3.41 -11.02 -4.65
C TYR A 46 -2.23 -11.78 -4.03
N GLN A 47 -2.52 -12.98 -3.55
CA GLN A 47 -1.49 -13.94 -3.14
C GLN A 47 -1.09 -14.79 -4.34
N ASP A 48 0.18 -14.71 -4.74
CA ASP A 48 0.76 -15.51 -5.84
C ASP A 48 -0.06 -15.50 -7.14
N GLY A 49 -0.61 -14.35 -7.50
CA GLY A 49 -1.40 -14.17 -8.71
C GLY A 49 -2.80 -14.79 -8.68
N ASN A 50 -3.26 -15.29 -7.53
CA ASN A 50 -4.56 -15.95 -7.41
C ASN A 50 -5.68 -14.93 -7.13
N PRO A 51 -6.60 -14.67 -8.09
CA PRO A 51 -7.65 -13.65 -7.90
C PRO A 51 -8.63 -13.97 -6.77
N SER A 52 -8.74 -15.24 -6.34
CA SER A 52 -9.60 -15.61 -5.22
C SER A 52 -9.03 -15.19 -3.86
N THR A 53 -7.78 -14.77 -3.80
CA THR A 53 -7.07 -14.37 -2.58
C THR A 53 -6.94 -12.87 -2.42
N GLY A 54 -7.67 -12.08 -3.21
CA GLY A 54 -7.57 -10.62 -3.20
C GLY A 54 -7.94 -10.00 -1.85
N HIS A 55 -7.21 -8.96 -1.47
CA HIS A 55 -7.49 -8.12 -0.31
C HIS A 55 -7.17 -6.68 -0.64
N THR A 56 -7.83 -5.76 0.07
CA THR A 56 -7.63 -4.32 -0.10
C THR A 56 -7.37 -3.71 1.28
N TRP A 57 -6.38 -2.84 1.35
CA TRP A 57 -5.97 -2.17 2.60
C TRP A 57 -5.61 -0.71 2.35
N ILE A 58 -5.42 0.02 3.44
CA ILE A 58 -5.09 1.45 3.41
C ILE A 58 -3.63 1.62 3.79
N ILE A 59 -2.92 2.46 3.05
CA ILE A 59 -1.61 2.98 3.42
C ILE A 59 -1.82 4.41 3.93
N ASP A 60 -1.55 4.63 5.21
CA ASP A 60 -1.84 5.88 5.90
C ASP A 60 -0.61 6.57 6.51
N GLY A 61 0.56 6.00 6.31
CA GLY A 61 1.78 6.58 6.85
C GLY A 61 3.04 5.93 6.30
N TYR A 62 4.18 6.44 6.75
CA TYR A 62 5.48 5.93 6.37
C TYR A 62 6.46 6.09 7.52
N ALA A 63 7.55 5.33 7.47
CA ALA A 63 8.70 5.51 8.33
C ALA A 63 9.98 5.36 7.54
N MET A 64 10.96 6.20 7.83
CA MET A 64 12.31 6.08 7.32
C MET A 64 13.25 5.86 8.49
N CYS A 65 13.94 4.73 8.48
CA CYS A 65 14.89 4.37 9.52
C CYS A 65 16.31 4.49 8.96
N ILE A 66 17.13 5.29 9.63
CA ILE A 66 18.52 5.50 9.23
C ILE A 66 19.35 4.32 9.73
N LYS A 67 20.01 3.61 8.82
CA LYS A 67 21.09 2.69 9.17
C LYS A 67 22.40 3.46 9.20
N THR A 68 22.96 3.64 10.38
CA THR A 68 24.34 4.10 10.49
C THR A 68 25.30 2.94 10.25
N ASN A 69 25.87 2.90 9.08
CA ASN A 69 27.07 2.10 8.85
C ASN A 69 28.30 2.96 9.13
N ARG A 70 29.39 2.35 9.61
CA ARG A 70 30.65 3.05 9.89
C ARG A 70 31.31 3.67 8.65
N GLU A 71 30.77 3.37 7.49
CA GLU A 71 31.16 3.95 6.20
C GLU A 71 30.13 5.01 5.81
N ILE A 72 30.60 6.05 5.22
CA ILE A 72 30.03 7.37 4.90
C ILE A 72 28.66 7.38 4.18
N LEU A 73 28.07 6.22 3.89
CA LEU A 73 26.80 6.12 3.18
C LEU A 73 25.64 5.88 4.17
N LYS A 74 24.85 6.90 4.36
CA LYS A 74 23.57 6.78 5.08
C LYS A 74 22.62 5.95 4.21
N GLN A 75 22.31 4.73 4.67
CA GLN A 75 21.26 3.92 4.09
C GLN A 75 19.98 4.09 4.89
N TYR A 76 18.85 4.18 4.19
CA TYR A 76 17.54 4.28 4.80
C TYR A 76 16.76 3.00 4.53
N ASP A 77 16.15 2.46 5.58
CA ASP A 77 15.07 1.49 5.43
C ASP A 77 13.74 2.24 5.37
N LEU A 78 12.94 1.91 4.37
CA LEU A 78 11.65 2.54 4.13
C LEU A 78 10.52 1.58 4.48
N TYR A 79 9.50 2.12 5.15
CA TYR A 79 8.32 1.37 5.59
C TYR A 79 7.06 2.15 5.25
N PHE A 80 6.03 1.42 4.83
CA PHE A 80 4.67 1.95 4.80
C PHE A 80 3.89 1.45 6.00
N HIS A 81 3.13 2.34 6.64
CA HIS A 81 2.14 1.94 7.63
C HIS A 81 0.86 1.52 6.90
N ALA A 82 0.43 0.30 7.15
CA ALA A 82 -0.78 -0.26 6.56
C ALA A 82 -1.85 -0.53 7.62
N ASN A 83 -3.08 -0.19 7.29
CA ASN A 83 -4.27 -0.62 8.02
C ASN A 83 -4.95 -1.70 7.19
N MET A 84 -4.91 -2.93 7.67
CA MET A 84 -5.39 -4.10 6.94
C MET A 84 -6.91 -4.29 7.00
N GLY A 85 -7.59 -3.56 7.88
CA GLY A 85 -9.05 -3.65 8.01
C GLY A 85 -9.53 -4.89 8.76
N TRP A 86 -8.66 -5.53 9.56
CA TRP A 86 -8.97 -6.72 10.35
C TRP A 86 -8.98 -6.43 11.86
N ASN A 87 -9.70 -5.39 12.28
CA ASN A 87 -9.78 -4.96 13.68
C ASN A 87 -8.43 -4.70 14.34
N GLY A 88 -7.46 -4.16 13.61
CA GLY A 88 -6.11 -3.90 14.07
C GLY A 88 -5.14 -5.06 13.90
N ASN A 89 -5.61 -6.25 13.55
CA ASN A 89 -4.76 -7.39 13.30
C ASN A 89 -3.93 -7.15 12.03
N ASN A 90 -2.62 -7.37 12.13
CA ASN A 90 -1.63 -7.14 11.07
C ASN A 90 -1.47 -5.67 10.65
N ASP A 91 -2.09 -4.72 11.35
CA ASP A 91 -1.77 -3.31 11.16
C ASP A 91 -0.35 -3.04 11.63
N GLY A 92 0.38 -2.24 10.88
CA GLY A 92 1.75 -1.91 11.23
C GLY A 92 2.58 -1.46 10.04
N TYR A 93 3.89 -1.52 10.22
CA TYR A 93 4.85 -1.07 9.21
C TYR A 93 5.37 -2.24 8.39
N TYR A 94 5.29 -2.09 7.07
CA TYR A 94 5.77 -3.07 6.10
C TYR A 94 6.94 -2.46 5.33
N LYS A 95 8.07 -3.14 5.35
CA LYS A 95 9.28 -2.69 4.66
C LYS A 95 9.10 -2.77 3.16
N PHE A 96 9.52 -1.74 2.45
CA PHE A 96 9.54 -1.75 1.00
C PHE A 96 10.87 -1.23 0.46
N ASN A 97 11.18 -1.66 -0.76
CA ASN A 97 12.30 -1.15 -1.53
C ASN A 97 11.75 -0.54 -2.81
N PRO A 98 12.07 0.71 -3.15
CA PRO A 98 11.54 1.35 -4.36
C PRO A 98 11.85 0.61 -5.66
N ASP A 99 12.92 -0.19 -5.68
CA ASP A 99 13.42 -0.88 -6.87
C ASP A 99 12.90 -2.32 -7.00
N THR A 100 12.17 -2.83 -6.03
CA THR A 100 11.69 -4.21 -6.01
C THR A 100 10.23 -4.31 -5.64
N THR A 101 9.63 -5.48 -5.93
CA THR A 101 8.26 -5.79 -5.52
C THR A 101 8.20 -5.95 -4.01
N ILE A 102 7.15 -5.43 -3.41
CA ILE A 102 6.90 -5.59 -1.98
C ILE A 102 6.11 -6.86 -1.71
N ASP A 103 6.39 -7.49 -0.58
CA ASP A 103 5.59 -8.55 0.00
C ASP A 103 4.92 -8.04 1.27
N PHE A 104 3.59 -7.98 1.27
CA PHE A 104 2.82 -7.71 2.48
C PHE A 104 2.55 -9.03 3.18
N GLU A 105 3.45 -9.42 4.07
CA GLU A 105 3.35 -10.68 4.83
C GLU A 105 2.43 -10.50 6.02
N THR A 106 1.33 -11.23 6.02
CA THR A 106 0.34 -11.20 7.10
C THR A 106 0.07 -12.61 7.63
N SER A 107 -0.62 -12.71 8.76
CA SER A 107 -1.06 -14.00 9.32
C SER A 107 -2.09 -14.71 8.41
N ASN A 108 -2.70 -13.99 7.46
CA ASN A 108 -3.67 -14.54 6.50
C ASN A 108 -3.07 -14.77 5.11
N GLY A 109 -1.75 -14.70 4.98
CA GLY A 109 -1.03 -14.90 3.74
C GLY A 109 -0.21 -13.70 3.30
N THR A 110 0.50 -13.86 2.20
CA THR A 110 1.40 -12.85 1.65
C THR A 110 0.80 -12.26 0.38
N PHE A 111 0.53 -10.96 0.39
CA PHE A 111 0.00 -10.24 -0.77
C PHE A 111 1.17 -9.65 -1.55
N ASN A 112 1.41 -10.16 -2.74
CA ASN A 112 2.65 -9.91 -3.50
C ASN A 112 2.46 -9.72 -5.00
N SER A 113 1.22 -9.70 -5.49
CA SER A 113 0.99 -9.69 -6.93
C SER A 113 -0.28 -8.94 -7.32
N ASN A 114 -0.35 -8.56 -8.60
CA ASN A 114 -1.52 -7.92 -9.20
C ASN A 114 -2.02 -6.70 -8.43
N PHE A 115 -1.08 -5.83 -8.05
CA PHE A 115 -1.40 -4.63 -7.27
C PHE A 115 -2.25 -3.65 -8.06
N LEU A 116 -3.26 -3.11 -7.38
CA LEU A 116 -4.00 -1.92 -7.78
C LEU A 116 -3.77 -0.84 -6.73
N VAL A 117 -3.42 0.36 -7.15
CA VAL A 117 -3.13 1.47 -6.24
C VAL A 117 -4.01 2.67 -6.59
N LEU A 118 -4.75 3.16 -5.61
CA LEU A 118 -5.42 4.45 -5.64
C LEU A 118 -4.61 5.39 -4.75
N ALA A 119 -3.78 6.20 -5.36
CA ALA A 119 -2.81 7.03 -4.65
C ALA A 119 -3.26 8.47 -4.52
N ASN A 120 -2.73 9.14 -3.50
CA ASN A 120 -2.90 10.56 -3.29
C ASN A 120 -4.38 10.95 -3.16
N ILE A 121 -5.10 10.23 -2.29
CA ILE A 121 -6.54 10.42 -2.11
C ILE A 121 -6.79 11.71 -1.36
N THR A 122 -7.57 12.60 -1.97
CA THR A 122 -7.97 13.87 -1.38
C THR A 122 -9.49 14.00 -1.40
N LYS A 123 -10.02 14.73 -0.43
CA LYS A 123 -11.46 15.03 -0.38
C LYS A 123 -11.88 15.83 -1.61
N LYS A 124 -12.97 15.43 -2.19
CA LYS A 124 -13.56 16.11 -3.33
C LYS A 124 -14.24 17.43 -2.93
#